data_5612bd799e5c94d05cf97477c1e00b1d
#
_entry.id   5612bd799e5c94d05cf97477c1e00b1d
#
_cell.length_a   1.000
_cell.length_b   1.000
_cell.length_c   1.000
_cell.angle_alpha   90.00
_cell.angle_beta   90.00
_cell.angle_gamma   90.00
#
_symmetry.space_group_name_H-M   'P 1'
#
loop_
_entity.id
_entity.type
_entity.pdbx_description
1 polymer ?
#
loop_
_entity_poly.entity_id
_entity_poly.type
_entity_poly.pdbx_seq_one_letter_code
_entity_poly.pdbx_strand_id
1 'polypeptide(L)'
;MSAPDDHLREERLQREPLLQGHFLKVVRDTVRLPDGRQATREFVLHPGAVMVVALSDDGRVLMERQYRHPMGQVMLEFPAGKRDAGEDSLACARRELQEETGYTARQWARAGVLHPVIAYSTEVIEIWFAKDLSLGERQLDTDEFLDVFTASPAELMAACQQGLLTDAKTLTGLLWLQNVQSGQWPLHWQTLSTQAP
;
A
#
# COMPACT_ATOMS: atom_id res chain seq x y z
N MET A 1 1.37 12.84 34.40
CA MET A 1 1.30 13.89 33.35
C MET A 1 0.46 13.34 32.24
N SER A 2 -0.63 14.03 31.83
CA SER A 2 -1.39 13.66 30.64
C SER A 2 -0.50 13.76 29.41
N ALA A 3 -0.69 12.87 28.42
CA ALA A 3 0.01 12.98 27.13
C ALA A 3 -0.37 14.30 26.44
N PRO A 4 0.53 14.93 25.66
CA PRO A 4 0.28 16.24 25.07
C PRO A 4 -1.00 16.31 24.23
N ASP A 5 -1.51 15.17 23.75
CA ASP A 5 -2.67 15.09 22.85
C ASP A 5 -3.94 14.55 23.51
N ASP A 6 -3.97 14.39 24.84
CA ASP A 6 -5.14 13.85 25.55
C ASP A 6 -6.41 14.69 25.29
N HIS A 7 -6.26 15.99 25.08
CA HIS A 7 -7.36 16.91 24.77
C HIS A 7 -7.97 16.73 23.37
N LEU A 8 -7.36 15.90 22.52
CA LEU A 8 -7.84 15.54 21.16
C LEU A 8 -8.41 14.13 21.10
N ARG A 9 -8.24 13.33 22.15
CA ARG A 9 -8.61 11.91 22.12
C ARG A 9 -10.11 11.73 22.23
N GLU A 10 -10.62 10.82 21.40
CA GLU A 10 -11.97 10.29 21.51
C GLU A 10 -11.92 8.91 22.19
N GLU A 11 -12.87 8.65 23.07
CA GLU A 11 -13.06 7.35 23.73
C GLU A 11 -14.18 6.58 23.07
N ARG A 12 -13.90 5.38 22.55
CA ARG A 12 -14.94 4.52 22.01
C ARG A 12 -15.79 3.94 23.14
N LEU A 13 -17.10 4.22 23.12
CA LEU A 13 -18.08 3.71 24.07
C LEU A 13 -18.74 2.41 23.59
N GLN A 14 -19.08 2.35 22.28
CA GLN A 14 -19.76 1.22 21.68
C GLN A 14 -19.34 1.06 20.21
N ARG A 15 -19.39 -0.16 19.71
CA ARG A 15 -19.24 -0.48 18.28
C ARG A 15 -20.40 -1.34 17.81
N GLU A 16 -20.96 -1.01 16.65
CA GLU A 16 -21.95 -1.81 15.95
C GLU A 16 -21.49 -2.09 14.50
N PRO A 17 -21.67 -3.31 13.99
CA PRO A 17 -21.44 -3.59 12.57
C PRO A 17 -22.60 -3.02 11.76
N LEU A 18 -22.28 -2.28 10.68
CA LEU A 18 -23.26 -1.76 9.71
C LEU A 18 -23.32 -2.62 8.45
N LEU A 19 -22.16 -3.12 8.01
CA LEU A 19 -22.05 -4.00 6.84
C LEU A 19 -20.99 -5.07 7.09
N GLN A 20 -21.35 -6.32 6.81
CA GLN A 20 -20.44 -7.45 6.79
C GLN A 20 -20.50 -8.06 5.38
N GLY A 21 -19.78 -7.44 4.43
CA GLY A 21 -19.65 -7.92 3.07
C GLY A 21 -18.58 -9.00 2.93
N HIS A 22 -18.36 -9.46 1.72
CA HIS A 22 -17.25 -10.39 1.42
C HIS A 22 -15.90 -9.75 1.75
N PHE A 23 -15.68 -8.53 1.28
CA PHE A 23 -14.47 -7.74 1.54
C PHE A 23 -14.74 -6.61 2.56
N LEU A 24 -15.75 -5.77 2.31
CA LEU A 24 -15.99 -4.60 3.14
C LEU A 24 -16.60 -4.97 4.49
N LYS A 25 -15.97 -4.48 5.56
CA LYS A 25 -16.48 -4.51 6.92
C LYS A 25 -16.64 -3.07 7.38
N VAL A 26 -17.89 -2.60 7.49
CA VAL A 26 -18.20 -1.22 7.91
C VAL A 26 -18.79 -1.25 9.31
N VAL A 27 -18.28 -0.38 10.15
CA VAL A 27 -18.72 -0.26 11.56
C VAL A 27 -19.12 1.17 11.87
N ARG A 28 -19.97 1.32 12.89
CA ARG A 28 -20.25 2.59 13.56
C ARG A 28 -19.80 2.50 15.01
N ASP A 29 -18.92 3.42 15.39
CA ASP A 29 -18.55 3.63 16.80
C ASP A 29 -19.34 4.80 17.37
N THR A 30 -19.91 4.63 18.58
CA THR A 30 -20.29 5.75 19.43
C THR A 30 -19.08 6.13 20.25
N VAL A 31 -18.69 7.41 20.19
CA VAL A 31 -17.50 7.93 20.88
C VAL A 31 -17.87 9.05 21.84
N ARG A 32 -17.09 9.17 22.91
CA ARG A 32 -17.08 10.34 23.79
C ARG A 32 -16.02 11.32 23.27
N LEU A 33 -16.44 12.55 23.00
CA LEU A 33 -15.57 13.64 22.61
C LEU A 33 -14.78 14.20 23.79
N PRO A 34 -13.70 14.95 23.58
CA PRO A 34 -12.93 15.58 24.66
C PRO A 34 -13.74 16.50 25.59
N ASP A 35 -14.81 17.11 25.07
CA ASP A 35 -15.71 17.97 25.86
C ASP A 35 -16.83 17.20 26.58
N GLY A 36 -16.81 15.85 26.53
CA GLY A 36 -17.77 14.96 27.18
C GLY A 36 -19.03 14.64 26.37
N ARG A 37 -19.28 15.33 25.26
CA ARG A 37 -20.40 15.01 24.36
C ARG A 37 -20.18 13.68 23.64
N GLN A 38 -21.24 13.11 23.13
CA GLN A 38 -21.18 11.92 22.29
C GLN A 38 -21.33 12.26 20.81
N ALA A 39 -20.66 11.49 19.96
CA ALA A 39 -20.76 11.54 18.51
C ALA A 39 -20.65 10.14 17.93
N THR A 40 -20.90 10.00 16.62
CA THR A 40 -20.72 8.73 15.89
C THR A 40 -19.58 8.84 14.88
N ARG A 41 -18.90 7.71 14.63
CA ARG A 41 -17.86 7.55 13.61
C ARG A 41 -18.15 6.30 12.79
N GLU A 42 -18.35 6.47 11.49
CA GLU A 42 -18.54 5.36 10.55
C GLU A 42 -17.29 5.17 9.72
N PHE A 43 -16.81 3.94 9.65
CA PHE A 43 -15.57 3.65 8.92
C PHE A 43 -15.43 2.20 8.53
N VAL A 44 -14.53 1.96 7.56
CA VAL A 44 -14.15 0.63 7.08
C VAL A 44 -13.05 0.06 7.97
N LEU A 45 -13.22 -1.19 8.41
CA LEU A 45 -12.15 -2.00 8.99
C LEU A 45 -11.39 -2.68 7.86
N HIS A 46 -10.10 -2.38 7.74
CA HIS A 46 -9.22 -2.92 6.70
C HIS A 46 -8.09 -3.76 7.32
N PRO A 47 -7.69 -4.91 6.73
CA PRO A 47 -6.63 -5.78 7.28
C PRO A 47 -5.22 -5.17 7.18
N GLY A 48 -5.06 -4.11 6.42
CA GLY A 48 -3.79 -3.56 5.98
C GLY A 48 -3.42 -4.04 4.59
N ALA A 49 -2.42 -3.40 4.01
CA ALA A 49 -1.91 -3.69 2.66
C ALA A 49 -0.40 -3.43 2.59
N VAL A 50 0.19 -3.81 1.49
CA VAL A 50 1.56 -3.49 1.11
C VAL A 50 1.57 -2.85 -0.27
N MET A 51 2.61 -2.07 -0.56
CA MET A 51 2.95 -1.59 -1.90
C MET A 51 4.44 -1.81 -2.13
N VAL A 52 4.83 -2.23 -3.33
CA VAL A 52 6.21 -2.57 -3.67
C VAL A 52 6.75 -1.67 -4.77
N VAL A 53 7.80 -0.90 -4.46
CA VAL A 53 8.61 -0.18 -5.45
C VAL A 53 9.75 -1.10 -5.86
N ALA A 54 9.55 -1.86 -6.93
CA ALA A 54 10.51 -2.85 -7.42
C ALA A 54 11.43 -2.23 -8.48
N LEU A 55 12.73 -2.15 -8.15
CA LEU A 55 13.78 -1.51 -8.95
C LEU A 55 14.48 -2.54 -9.84
N SER A 56 14.49 -2.32 -11.14
CA SER A 56 15.33 -3.06 -12.07
C SER A 56 16.75 -2.48 -12.13
N ASP A 57 17.71 -3.27 -12.66
CA ASP A 57 19.13 -2.90 -12.69
C ASP A 57 19.43 -1.66 -13.53
N ASP A 58 18.57 -1.34 -14.50
CA ASP A 58 18.65 -0.14 -15.34
C ASP A 58 18.03 1.11 -14.67
N GLY A 59 17.56 1.01 -13.41
CA GLY A 59 16.96 2.10 -12.65
C GLY A 59 15.50 2.39 -12.98
N ARG A 60 14.85 1.57 -13.79
CA ARG A 60 13.39 1.60 -14.00
C ARG A 60 12.69 0.89 -12.87
N VAL A 61 11.38 1.07 -12.76
CA VAL A 61 10.55 0.41 -11.76
C VAL A 61 9.42 -0.37 -12.42
N LEU A 62 9.02 -1.47 -11.79
CA LEU A 62 7.83 -2.22 -12.18
C LEU A 62 6.58 -1.43 -11.85
N MET A 63 5.66 -1.40 -12.79
CA MET A 63 4.38 -0.73 -12.70
C MET A 63 3.29 -1.65 -13.24
N GLU A 64 2.05 -1.34 -12.88
CA GLU A 64 0.86 -2.05 -13.30
C GLU A 64 -0.19 -1.12 -13.88
N ARG A 65 -1.00 -1.67 -14.79
CA ARG A 65 -2.21 -1.06 -15.30
C ARG A 65 -3.37 -1.98 -14.96
N GLN A 66 -4.24 -1.55 -14.07
CA GLN A 66 -5.38 -2.33 -13.62
C GLN A 66 -6.66 -1.51 -13.70
N TYR A 67 -7.74 -2.12 -14.18
CA TYR A 67 -9.06 -1.48 -14.16
C TYR A 67 -9.60 -1.45 -12.72
N ARG A 68 -9.85 -0.26 -12.20
CA ARG A 68 -10.42 -0.07 -10.87
C ARG A 68 -11.90 0.28 -11.01
N HIS A 69 -12.75 -0.72 -10.80
CA HIS A 69 -14.21 -0.59 -10.97
C HIS A 69 -14.82 0.63 -10.27
N PRO A 70 -14.48 0.97 -9.00
CA PRO A 70 -15.02 2.16 -8.35
C PRO A 70 -14.65 3.47 -9.03
N MET A 71 -13.54 3.49 -9.77
CA MET A 71 -13.07 4.67 -10.52
C MET A 71 -13.58 4.67 -11.97
N GLY A 72 -14.06 3.53 -12.47
CA GLY A 72 -14.53 3.37 -13.85
C GLY A 72 -13.45 3.49 -14.92
N GLN A 73 -12.18 3.31 -14.55
CA GLN A 73 -11.04 3.49 -15.46
C GLN A 73 -9.83 2.61 -15.09
N VAL A 74 -8.90 2.49 -16.05
CA VAL A 74 -7.60 1.86 -15.82
C VAL A 74 -6.70 2.85 -15.07
N MET A 75 -6.13 2.39 -13.95
CA MET A 75 -5.19 3.15 -13.13
C MET A 75 -3.76 2.67 -13.38
N LEU A 76 -2.79 3.57 -13.17
CA LEU A 76 -1.36 3.26 -13.13
C LEU A 76 -0.93 3.14 -11.68
N GLU A 77 -0.37 1.98 -11.31
CA GLU A 77 -0.09 1.66 -9.91
C GLU A 77 1.26 0.97 -9.75
N PHE A 78 1.87 1.09 -8.57
CA PHE A 78 2.87 0.12 -8.14
C PHE A 78 2.18 -1.17 -7.71
N PRO A 79 2.82 -2.35 -7.85
CA PRO A 79 2.32 -3.61 -7.31
C PRO A 79 1.91 -3.46 -5.85
N ALA A 80 0.72 -3.93 -5.50
CA ALA A 80 0.18 -3.71 -4.17
C ALA A 80 -1.00 -4.63 -3.86
N GLY A 81 -1.00 -5.25 -2.69
CA GLY A 81 -2.11 -6.09 -2.29
C GLY A 81 -2.39 -6.11 -0.79
N LYS A 82 -3.46 -6.77 -0.43
CA LYS A 82 -3.96 -6.87 0.94
C LYS A 82 -3.21 -7.95 1.71
N ARG A 83 -3.00 -7.68 2.98
CA ARG A 83 -2.45 -8.69 3.90
C ARG A 83 -3.50 -9.73 4.25
N ASP A 84 -3.12 -10.98 4.21
CA ASP A 84 -3.89 -12.06 4.76
C ASP A 84 -3.89 -12.02 6.29
N ALA A 85 -4.83 -12.73 6.92
CA ALA A 85 -4.97 -12.75 8.36
C ALA A 85 -3.70 -13.32 9.02
N GLY A 86 -2.98 -12.47 9.77
CA GLY A 86 -1.74 -12.85 10.46
C GLY A 86 -0.49 -12.88 9.57
N GLU A 87 -0.60 -12.49 8.31
CA GLU A 87 0.53 -12.43 7.39
C GLU A 87 1.51 -11.31 7.77
N ASP A 88 2.80 -11.62 7.76
CA ASP A 88 3.87 -10.62 7.91
C ASP A 88 3.94 -9.72 6.67
N SER A 89 4.23 -8.43 6.85
CA SER A 89 4.18 -7.47 5.75
C SER A 89 5.23 -7.70 4.66
N LEU A 90 6.41 -8.23 5.01
CA LEU A 90 7.42 -8.61 4.01
C LEU A 90 6.99 -9.86 3.25
N ALA A 91 6.39 -10.84 3.94
CA ALA A 91 5.84 -12.03 3.28
C ALA A 91 4.75 -11.63 2.27
N CYS A 92 3.82 -10.76 2.67
CA CYS A 92 2.82 -10.18 1.78
C CYS A 92 3.46 -9.46 0.58
N ALA A 93 4.43 -8.58 0.81
CA ALA A 93 5.09 -7.83 -0.27
C ALA A 93 5.78 -8.75 -1.30
N ARG A 94 6.37 -9.86 -0.83
CA ARG A 94 6.99 -10.88 -1.69
C ARG A 94 5.96 -11.65 -2.50
N ARG A 95 4.87 -12.06 -1.85
CA ARG A 95 3.76 -12.79 -2.50
C ARG A 95 3.12 -11.94 -3.57
N GLU A 96 2.69 -10.72 -3.25
CA GLU A 96 2.04 -9.80 -4.19
C GLU A 96 2.94 -9.47 -5.39
N LEU A 97 4.23 -9.15 -5.14
CA LEU A 97 5.17 -8.91 -6.24
C LEU A 97 5.24 -10.10 -7.20
N GLN A 98 5.30 -11.33 -6.68
CA GLN A 98 5.37 -12.52 -7.51
C GLN A 98 4.03 -12.82 -8.21
N GLU A 99 2.92 -12.77 -7.50
CA GLU A 99 1.59 -13.07 -8.04
C GLU A 99 1.20 -12.11 -9.16
N GLU A 100 1.33 -10.80 -8.92
CA GLU A 100 0.93 -9.77 -9.87
C GLU A 100 1.91 -9.61 -11.04
N THR A 101 3.22 -9.71 -10.78
CA THR A 101 4.24 -9.36 -11.79
C THR A 101 5.04 -10.54 -12.33
N GLY A 102 5.07 -11.66 -11.61
CA GLY A 102 5.97 -12.78 -11.87
C GLY A 102 7.39 -12.55 -11.41
N TYR A 103 7.72 -11.40 -10.83
CA TYR A 103 9.06 -11.12 -10.35
C TYR A 103 9.23 -11.50 -8.87
N THR A 104 10.41 -12.02 -8.56
CA THR A 104 10.91 -12.15 -7.19
C THR A 104 12.09 -11.20 -6.99
N ALA A 105 12.42 -10.87 -5.74
CA ALA A 105 13.54 -10.01 -5.41
C ALA A 105 14.40 -10.61 -4.30
N ARG A 106 15.70 -10.39 -4.37
CA ARG A 106 16.64 -10.85 -3.35
C ARG A 106 16.91 -9.82 -2.26
N GLN A 107 16.80 -8.55 -2.56
CA GLN A 107 17.00 -7.46 -1.60
C GLN A 107 15.72 -6.69 -1.36
N TRP A 108 15.43 -6.45 -0.07
CA TRP A 108 14.23 -5.78 0.38
C TRP A 108 14.56 -4.70 1.42
N ALA A 109 13.81 -3.60 1.40
CA ALA A 109 13.92 -2.57 2.41
C ALA A 109 12.53 -2.00 2.72
N ARG A 110 12.19 -1.92 4.01
CA ARG A 110 10.98 -1.22 4.43
C ARG A 110 11.24 0.28 4.41
N ALA A 111 10.43 1.02 3.67
CA ALA A 111 10.55 2.47 3.56
C ALA A 111 9.71 3.19 4.63
N GLY A 112 8.42 2.89 4.70
CA GLY A 112 7.53 3.57 5.62
C GLY A 112 6.11 3.03 5.57
N VAL A 113 5.16 3.87 6.01
CA VAL A 113 3.73 3.59 5.98
C VAL A 113 2.97 4.76 5.36
N LEU A 114 1.85 4.43 4.74
CA LEU A 114 0.86 5.37 4.23
C LEU A 114 -0.49 5.06 4.85
N HIS A 115 -1.21 6.10 5.25
CA HIS A 115 -2.61 6.02 5.65
C HIS A 115 -3.45 6.72 4.58
N PRO A 116 -4.03 6.00 3.60
CA PRO A 116 -4.65 6.63 2.43
C PRO A 116 -5.94 7.38 2.76
N VAL A 117 -6.68 6.94 3.76
CA VAL A 117 -8.04 7.45 4.06
C VAL A 117 -8.31 7.55 5.56
N ILE A 118 -7.55 8.37 6.26
CA ILE A 118 -7.58 8.50 7.73
C ILE A 118 -8.93 8.90 8.32
N ALA A 119 -9.84 9.43 7.51
CA ALA A 119 -11.13 9.92 7.99
C ALA A 119 -12.18 8.79 8.13
N TYR A 120 -12.08 7.73 7.33
CA TYR A 120 -13.11 6.69 7.30
C TYR A 120 -12.59 5.26 6.97
N SER A 121 -11.31 5.00 7.17
CA SER A 121 -10.75 3.64 7.07
C SER A 121 -9.62 3.43 8.07
N THR A 122 -9.46 2.18 8.52
CA THR A 122 -8.28 1.76 9.29
C THR A 122 -7.14 1.28 8.41
N GLU A 123 -7.22 1.53 7.11
CA GLU A 123 -6.21 1.07 6.15
C GLU A 123 -4.84 1.67 6.43
N VAL A 124 -3.87 0.79 6.49
CA VAL A 124 -2.44 1.12 6.55
C VAL A 124 -1.77 0.37 5.40
N ILE A 125 -1.02 1.07 4.58
CA ILE A 125 -0.23 0.48 3.50
C ILE A 125 1.25 0.60 3.87
N GLU A 126 1.94 -0.52 4.00
CA GLU A 126 3.39 -0.54 4.20
C GLU A 126 4.10 -0.47 2.85
N ILE A 127 5.07 0.45 2.76
CA ILE A 127 5.85 0.70 1.53
C ILE A 127 7.14 -0.09 1.62
N TRP A 128 7.32 -1.00 0.66
CA TRP A 128 8.51 -1.80 0.50
C TRP A 128 9.25 -1.46 -0.78
N PHE A 129 10.57 -1.47 -0.72
CA PHE A 129 11.45 -1.42 -1.89
C PHE A 129 12.04 -2.80 -2.12
N ALA A 130 12.15 -3.16 -3.38
CA ALA A 130 12.71 -4.43 -3.83
C ALA A 130 13.73 -4.21 -4.95
N LYS A 131 14.81 -4.98 -4.99
CA LYS A 131 15.79 -5.00 -6.08
C LYS A 131 16.48 -6.35 -6.19
N ASP A 132 17.40 -6.51 -7.15
CA ASP A 132 17.95 -7.80 -7.55
C ASP A 132 16.80 -8.72 -7.98
N LEU A 133 16.07 -8.25 -9.00
CA LEU A 133 14.85 -8.87 -9.50
C LEU A 133 15.18 -10.10 -10.35
N SER A 134 14.37 -11.12 -10.24
CA SER A 134 14.41 -12.33 -11.09
C SER A 134 13.01 -12.61 -11.62
N LEU A 135 12.87 -12.74 -12.93
CA LEU A 135 11.58 -13.08 -13.56
C LEU A 135 11.32 -14.58 -13.40
N GLY A 136 10.13 -14.91 -12.92
CA GLY A 136 9.59 -16.25 -12.79
C GLY A 136 8.19 -16.35 -13.40
N GLU A 137 7.38 -17.24 -12.88
CA GLU A 137 5.98 -17.42 -13.31
C GLU A 137 5.07 -16.45 -12.54
N ARG A 138 4.15 -15.85 -13.27
CA ARG A 138 3.07 -15.02 -12.75
C ARG A 138 1.88 -15.88 -12.35
N GLN A 139 1.23 -15.54 -11.24
CA GLN A 139 0.12 -16.33 -10.69
C GLN A 139 -1.00 -15.39 -10.20
N LEU A 140 -1.69 -14.74 -11.16
CA LEU A 140 -2.83 -13.87 -10.84
C LEU A 140 -3.99 -14.67 -10.24
N ASP A 141 -4.74 -14.02 -9.38
CA ASP A 141 -6.05 -14.48 -8.96
C ASP A 141 -7.00 -14.60 -10.17
N THR A 142 -7.98 -15.48 -10.09
CA THR A 142 -8.87 -15.82 -11.23
C THR A 142 -9.71 -14.66 -11.74
N ASP A 143 -9.92 -13.64 -10.92
CA ASP A 143 -10.67 -12.40 -11.21
C ASP A 143 -9.76 -11.17 -11.34
N GLU A 144 -8.44 -11.36 -11.39
CA GLU A 144 -7.45 -10.31 -11.55
C GLU A 144 -6.98 -10.19 -13.01
N PHE A 145 -7.09 -8.97 -13.54
CA PHE A 145 -6.65 -8.62 -14.90
C PHE A 145 -5.83 -7.35 -14.85
N LEU A 146 -4.54 -7.46 -15.10
CA LEU A 146 -3.62 -6.34 -15.10
C LEU A 146 -2.47 -6.54 -16.11
N ASP A 147 -1.92 -5.44 -16.61
CA ASP A 147 -0.71 -5.40 -17.44
C ASP A 147 0.47 -4.94 -16.60
N VAL A 148 1.60 -5.64 -16.72
CA VAL A 148 2.87 -5.24 -16.09
C VAL A 148 3.74 -4.55 -17.13
N PHE A 149 4.37 -3.44 -16.74
CA PHE A 149 5.33 -2.72 -17.56
C PHE A 149 6.42 -2.09 -16.68
N THR A 150 7.45 -1.55 -17.30
CA THR A 150 8.48 -0.77 -16.59
C THR A 150 8.41 0.69 -16.98
N ALA A 151 8.68 1.58 -16.04
CA ALA A 151 8.78 3.01 -16.28
C ALA A 151 10.00 3.61 -15.57
N SER A 152 10.61 4.62 -16.16
CA SER A 152 11.61 5.43 -15.48
C SER A 152 10.93 6.40 -14.50
N PRO A 153 11.62 6.85 -13.44
CA PRO A 153 11.10 7.88 -12.56
C PRO A 153 10.68 9.17 -13.31
N ALA A 154 11.39 9.53 -14.36
CA ALA A 154 11.06 10.71 -15.18
C ALA A 154 9.73 10.53 -15.94
N GLU A 155 9.48 9.35 -16.51
CA GLU A 155 8.21 9.03 -17.19
C GLU A 155 7.05 9.07 -16.19
N LEU A 156 7.25 8.55 -14.97
CA LEU A 156 6.22 8.58 -13.92
C LEU A 156 5.93 10.01 -13.44
N MET A 157 6.96 10.85 -13.27
CA MET A 157 6.78 12.26 -12.94
C MET A 157 6.01 13.01 -14.05
N ALA A 158 6.32 12.73 -15.30
CA ALA A 158 5.55 13.30 -16.42
C ALA A 158 4.10 12.84 -16.41
N ALA A 159 3.83 11.56 -16.11
CA ALA A 159 2.48 11.02 -15.96
C ALA A 159 1.69 11.69 -14.81
N CYS A 160 2.36 11.97 -13.67
CA CYS A 160 1.76 12.75 -12.58
C CYS A 160 1.38 14.16 -13.03
N GLN A 161 2.30 14.86 -13.69
CA GLN A 161 2.08 16.23 -14.18
C GLN A 161 0.94 16.30 -15.19
N GLN A 162 0.75 15.26 -15.99
CA GLN A 162 -0.32 15.14 -16.98
C GLN A 162 -1.66 14.65 -16.38
N GLY A 163 -1.70 14.30 -15.08
CA GLY A 163 -2.89 13.75 -14.43
C GLY A 163 -3.22 12.31 -14.85
N LEU A 164 -2.28 11.58 -15.42
CA LEU A 164 -2.42 10.17 -15.80
C LEU A 164 -2.12 9.22 -14.64
N LEU A 165 -1.25 9.63 -13.71
CA LEU A 165 -0.93 8.91 -12.48
C LEU A 165 -1.51 9.70 -11.30
N THR A 166 -2.58 9.19 -10.69
CA THR A 166 -3.36 9.89 -9.66
C THR A 166 -3.60 9.06 -8.41
N ASP A 167 -3.21 7.79 -8.41
CA ASP A 167 -3.34 6.92 -7.25
C ASP A 167 -2.44 7.36 -6.09
N ALA A 168 -3.04 7.56 -4.90
CA ALA A 168 -2.37 8.14 -3.75
C ALA A 168 -1.18 7.31 -3.24
N LYS A 169 -1.30 5.96 -3.24
CA LYS A 169 -0.19 5.10 -2.82
C LYS A 169 0.98 5.19 -3.79
N THR A 170 0.70 5.22 -5.09
CA THR A 170 1.70 5.30 -6.15
C THR A 170 2.41 6.66 -6.15
N LEU A 171 1.67 7.77 -5.97
CA LEU A 171 2.24 9.11 -5.78
C LEU A 171 3.18 9.16 -4.56
N THR A 172 2.77 8.54 -3.45
CA THR A 172 3.62 8.44 -2.24
C THR A 172 4.86 7.58 -2.51
N GLY A 173 4.71 6.44 -3.18
CA GLY A 173 5.84 5.59 -3.58
C GLY A 173 6.83 6.31 -4.48
N LEU A 174 6.33 7.16 -5.40
CA LEU A 174 7.18 7.98 -6.27
C LEU A 174 7.93 9.07 -5.47
N LEU A 175 7.30 9.69 -4.47
CA LEU A 175 7.98 10.60 -3.55
C LEU A 175 9.14 9.89 -2.82
N TRP A 176 8.89 8.69 -2.30
CA TRP A 176 9.92 7.84 -1.70
C TRP A 176 11.04 7.53 -2.68
N LEU A 177 10.69 7.09 -3.90
CA LEU A 177 11.65 6.72 -4.95
C LEU A 177 12.61 7.87 -5.26
N GLN A 178 12.10 9.09 -5.45
CA GLN A 178 12.93 10.28 -5.71
C GLN A 178 13.92 10.58 -4.58
N ASN A 179 13.43 10.52 -3.32
CA ASN A 179 14.28 10.82 -2.17
C ASN A 179 15.30 9.70 -1.89
N VAL A 180 14.96 8.45 -2.16
CA VAL A 180 15.90 7.32 -2.08
C VAL A 180 16.98 7.43 -3.16
N GLN A 181 16.61 7.70 -4.41
CA GLN A 181 17.56 7.84 -5.50
C GLN A 181 18.48 9.06 -5.34
N SER A 182 17.99 10.16 -4.76
CA SER A 182 18.83 11.33 -4.45
C SER A 182 19.72 11.14 -3.21
N GLY A 183 19.57 10.01 -2.48
CA GLY A 183 20.30 9.73 -1.25
C GLY A 183 19.81 10.49 0.00
N GLN A 184 18.70 11.24 -0.11
CA GLN A 184 18.14 11.98 1.02
C GLN A 184 17.46 11.07 2.05
N TRP A 185 16.82 9.99 1.59
CA TRP A 185 16.16 9.00 2.45
C TRP A 185 16.83 7.63 2.30
N PRO A 186 17.89 7.34 3.07
CA PRO A 186 18.59 6.05 2.97
C PRO A 186 17.69 4.91 3.43
N LEU A 187 17.75 3.79 2.72
CA LEU A 187 17.04 2.56 3.06
C LEU A 187 17.99 1.54 3.70
N HIS A 188 17.47 0.81 4.67
CA HIS A 188 18.16 -0.33 5.27
C HIS A 188 17.79 -1.61 4.52
N TRP A 189 18.68 -2.03 3.61
CA TRP A 189 18.48 -3.23 2.80
C TRP A 189 18.81 -4.50 3.56
N GLN A 190 17.94 -5.47 3.44
CA GLN A 190 18.16 -6.84 3.91
C GLN A 190 18.21 -7.78 2.71
N THR A 191 19.18 -8.70 2.71
CA THR A 191 19.29 -9.73 1.68
C THR A 191 18.60 -10.99 2.18
N LEU A 192 17.66 -11.50 1.44
CA LEU A 192 17.02 -12.77 1.75
C LEU A 192 17.82 -13.89 1.09
N SER A 193 18.06 -14.96 1.84
CA SER A 193 18.59 -16.19 1.26
C SER A 193 17.58 -16.73 0.25
N THR A 194 18.04 -17.13 -0.93
CA THR A 194 17.25 -17.90 -1.89
C THR A 194 16.91 -19.28 -1.29
N GLN A 195 15.95 -19.34 -0.39
CA GLN A 195 15.24 -20.58 -0.15
C GLN A 195 14.10 -20.59 -1.17
N ALA A 196 14.18 -21.53 -2.10
CA ALA A 196 13.03 -21.92 -2.91
C ALA A 196 11.84 -22.25 -1.98
N PRO A 197 10.62 -21.98 -2.42
CA PRO A 197 9.42 -22.32 -1.68
C PRO A 197 9.36 -23.82 -1.38
#